data_b159b83394d3264a8243f977a1de72f8
#
_entry.id   b159b83394d3264a8243f977a1de72f8
#
_cell.length_a   1.000
_cell.length_b   1.000
_cell.length_c   1.000
_cell.angle_alpha   90.00
_cell.angle_beta   90.00
_cell.angle_gamma   90.00
#
_symmetry.space_group_name_H-M   'P 1'
#
loop_
_entity.id
_entity.type
_entity.pdbx_description
1 polymer ?
#
loop_
_entity_poly.entity_id
_entity_poly.type
_entity_poly.pdbx_seq_one_letter_code
_entity_poly.pdbx_strand_id
1 'polypeptide(L)'
;INPQRKKVFYMKRFEGKFVLITGGGQGIGRGVSNAFAAEGANLIITGRTLSKLERAKEEIEKEYGVKVVPVTADGGDEEQVKNPIATGVKELVRLDAGVNNAQNSASGVNLIDHTKEDFDKAIYSGLYATFFYMKHAFPYLKETKGSVVNFASGAGLFGKLGQSSYAAAKEGIRGMSRVAASEWGPDGVRVNVVCPLAMSEVLAQWKEAYPDLYEKTIQSIPLGHFADPQKDIGRVCVFLASEEASYVTGETITLQGGSGLRP
;
A
#
# COMPACT_ATOMS: atom_id res chain seq x y z
N ILE A 1 28.42 23.32 33.09
CA ILE A 1 27.76 22.22 32.39
C ILE A 1 27.03 22.83 31.21
N ASN A 2 27.62 22.76 30.02
CA ASN A 2 27.09 23.34 28.79
C ASN A 2 26.28 22.29 28.05
N PRO A 3 24.93 22.41 27.90
CA PRO A 3 24.15 21.48 27.12
C PRO A 3 24.06 21.95 25.67
N GLN A 4 25.13 21.89 24.91
CA GLN A 4 25.01 21.89 23.47
C GLN A 4 24.40 20.55 23.06
N ARG A 5 23.07 20.44 23.07
CA ARG A 5 22.36 19.41 22.33
C ARG A 5 22.70 19.59 20.84
N LYS A 6 23.62 18.77 20.34
CA LYS A 6 23.79 18.60 18.90
C LYS A 6 22.38 18.27 18.34
N LYS A 7 21.82 19.17 17.54
CA LYS A 7 20.67 18.82 16.71
C LYS A 7 21.16 17.71 15.80
N VAL A 8 20.80 16.47 16.11
CA VAL A 8 20.96 15.36 15.19
C VAL A 8 19.98 15.64 14.08
N PHE A 9 20.48 16.12 12.95
CA PHE A 9 19.70 16.21 11.72
C PHE A 9 19.48 14.76 11.27
N TYR A 10 18.32 14.21 11.58
CA TYR A 10 17.88 12.97 10.94
C TYR A 10 17.65 13.30 9.46
N MET A 11 18.52 12.80 8.60
CA MET A 11 18.28 12.84 7.16
C MET A 11 17.00 12.06 6.88
N LYS A 12 16.08 12.66 6.15
CA LYS A 12 14.85 11.99 5.73
C LYS A 12 15.21 10.83 4.80
N ARG A 13 14.68 9.63 5.05
CA ARG A 13 15.02 8.39 4.35
C ARG A 13 14.74 8.42 2.85
N PHE A 14 13.80 9.25 2.43
CA PHE A 14 13.32 9.37 1.06
C PHE A 14 13.52 10.75 0.44
N GLU A 15 14.38 11.59 1.02
CA GLU A 15 14.67 12.91 0.45
C GLU A 15 15.22 12.76 -0.98
N GLY A 16 14.57 13.43 -1.95
CA GLY A 16 14.92 13.34 -3.38
C GLY A 16 14.53 12.02 -4.06
N LYS A 17 13.91 11.09 -3.35
CA LYS A 17 13.40 9.83 -3.91
C LYS A 17 11.94 9.96 -4.35
N PHE A 18 11.49 9.00 -5.18
CA PHE A 18 10.16 9.01 -5.77
C PHE A 18 9.44 7.69 -5.52
N VAL A 19 8.19 7.81 -5.08
CA VAL A 19 7.37 6.65 -4.69
C VAL A 19 6.02 6.70 -5.39
N LEU A 20 5.67 5.61 -6.08
CA LEU A 20 4.36 5.43 -6.68
C LEU A 20 3.44 4.69 -5.71
N ILE A 21 2.24 5.25 -5.46
CA ILE A 21 1.27 4.67 -4.51
C ILE A 21 -0.09 4.56 -5.17
N THR A 22 -0.56 3.33 -5.37
CA THR A 22 -1.89 3.10 -5.90
C THR A 22 -2.95 3.27 -4.81
N GLY A 23 -4.03 3.99 -5.13
CA GLY A 23 -5.05 4.37 -4.14
C GLY A 23 -4.54 5.41 -3.13
N GLY A 24 -3.50 6.18 -3.46
CA GLY A 24 -2.84 7.12 -2.56
C GLY A 24 -3.68 8.34 -2.12
N GLY A 25 -4.85 8.54 -2.71
CA GLY A 25 -5.71 9.70 -2.42
C GLY A 25 -6.65 9.54 -1.23
N GLN A 26 -6.83 8.35 -0.66
CA GLN A 26 -7.79 8.08 0.42
C GLN A 26 -7.41 6.88 1.28
N GLY A 27 -8.04 6.74 2.44
CA GLY A 27 -7.94 5.57 3.33
C GLY A 27 -6.50 5.19 3.69
N ILE A 28 -6.19 3.89 3.65
CA ILE A 28 -4.85 3.37 3.99
C ILE A 28 -3.80 3.94 3.02
N GLY A 29 -4.09 3.99 1.72
CA GLY A 29 -3.17 4.54 0.73
C GLY A 29 -2.80 6.00 1.01
N ARG A 30 -3.74 6.82 1.50
CA ARG A 30 -3.47 8.19 1.91
C ARG A 30 -2.53 8.25 3.13
N GLY A 31 -2.75 7.40 4.13
CA GLY A 31 -1.86 7.30 5.27
C GLY A 31 -0.44 6.88 4.87
N VAL A 32 -0.31 5.94 3.92
CA VAL A 32 0.97 5.55 3.33
C VAL A 32 1.62 6.73 2.59
N SER A 33 0.86 7.47 1.78
CA SER A 33 1.33 8.67 1.08
C SER A 33 1.88 9.70 2.06
N ASN A 34 1.17 9.98 3.15
CA ASN A 34 1.61 10.89 4.20
C ASN A 34 2.90 10.42 4.87
N ALA A 35 3.04 9.11 5.15
CA ALA A 35 4.23 8.55 5.78
C ALA A 35 5.47 8.71 4.89
N PHE A 36 5.37 8.44 3.60
CA PHE A 36 6.47 8.65 2.65
C PHE A 36 6.80 10.14 2.47
N ALA A 37 5.78 10.99 2.37
CA ALA A 37 5.97 12.46 2.27
C ALA A 37 6.68 13.03 3.52
N ALA A 38 6.34 12.55 4.71
CA ALA A 38 7.01 12.93 5.96
C ALA A 38 8.51 12.60 5.95
N GLU A 39 8.90 11.54 5.22
CA GLU A 39 10.31 11.14 4.99
C GLU A 39 10.94 11.82 3.76
N GLY A 40 10.27 12.81 3.16
CA GLY A 40 10.80 13.62 2.07
C GLY A 40 10.61 13.04 0.67
N ALA A 41 9.84 11.97 0.52
CA ALA A 41 9.53 11.39 -0.78
C ALA A 41 8.67 12.33 -1.63
N ASN A 42 9.00 12.48 -2.90
CA ASN A 42 8.06 12.94 -3.90
C ASN A 42 7.16 11.77 -4.32
N LEU A 43 5.90 12.05 -4.64
CA LEU A 43 4.90 11.01 -4.82
C LEU A 43 4.27 11.04 -6.21
N ILE A 44 3.99 9.85 -6.75
CA ILE A 44 3.01 9.62 -7.79
C ILE A 44 1.84 8.91 -7.11
N ILE A 45 0.67 9.53 -7.04
CA ILE A 45 -0.51 8.92 -6.45
C ILE A 45 -1.52 8.60 -7.53
N THR A 46 -2.05 7.38 -7.53
CA THR A 46 -3.03 6.96 -8.54
C THR A 46 -4.36 6.54 -7.93
N GLY A 47 -5.41 6.64 -8.73
CA GLY A 47 -6.77 6.24 -8.37
C GLY A 47 -7.76 6.63 -9.46
N ARG A 48 -9.03 6.24 -9.32
CA ARG A 48 -10.07 6.50 -10.34
C ARG A 48 -10.72 7.87 -10.26
N THR A 49 -10.59 8.56 -9.14
CA THR A 49 -11.31 9.83 -8.87
C THR A 49 -10.31 10.98 -8.77
N LEU A 50 -10.24 11.81 -9.82
CA LEU A 50 -9.28 12.93 -9.90
C LEU A 50 -9.42 13.89 -8.72
N SER A 51 -10.64 14.28 -8.36
CA SER A 51 -10.87 15.25 -7.26
C SER A 51 -10.31 14.79 -5.91
N LYS A 52 -10.33 13.48 -5.63
CA LYS A 52 -9.71 12.93 -4.41
C LYS A 52 -8.18 12.96 -4.47
N LEU A 53 -7.61 12.74 -5.65
CA LEU A 53 -6.16 12.80 -5.86
C LEU A 53 -5.64 14.24 -5.78
N GLU A 54 -6.34 15.19 -6.39
CA GLU A 54 -5.97 16.61 -6.34
C GLU A 54 -6.05 17.16 -4.91
N ARG A 55 -7.12 16.85 -4.19
CA ARG A 55 -7.23 17.22 -2.78
C ARG A 55 -6.07 16.61 -1.95
N ALA A 56 -5.76 15.35 -2.19
CA ALA A 56 -4.65 14.68 -1.52
C ALA A 56 -3.31 15.35 -1.83
N LYS A 57 -3.07 15.73 -3.09
CA LYS A 57 -1.90 16.49 -3.51
C LYS A 57 -1.78 17.80 -2.74
N GLU A 58 -2.81 18.66 -2.78
CA GLU A 58 -2.80 19.96 -2.12
C GLU A 58 -2.47 19.85 -0.62
N GLU A 59 -3.10 18.91 0.07
CA GLU A 59 -2.89 18.70 1.50
C GLU A 59 -1.47 18.16 1.79
N ILE A 60 -0.95 17.20 1.01
CA ILE A 60 0.39 16.62 1.20
C ILE A 60 1.48 17.65 0.88
N GLU A 61 1.36 18.35 -0.24
CA GLU A 61 2.33 19.37 -0.64
C GLU A 61 2.40 20.51 0.39
N LYS A 62 1.25 20.95 0.91
CA LYS A 62 1.16 21.96 1.95
C LYS A 62 1.81 21.52 3.27
N GLU A 63 1.59 20.28 3.68
CA GLU A 63 2.04 19.78 4.99
C GLU A 63 3.52 19.39 4.99
N TYR A 64 4.00 18.74 3.92
CA TYR A 64 5.34 18.14 3.89
C TYR A 64 6.33 18.85 2.97
N GLY A 65 5.88 19.73 2.08
CA GLY A 65 6.75 20.48 1.16
C GLY A 65 7.38 19.59 0.05
N VAL A 66 6.79 18.46 -0.26
CA VAL A 66 7.22 17.53 -1.31
C VAL A 66 6.38 17.73 -2.56
N LYS A 67 6.83 17.21 -3.72
CA LYS A 67 6.05 17.21 -4.98
C LYS A 67 5.11 16.00 -5.02
N VAL A 68 3.85 16.21 -5.43
CA VAL A 68 2.87 15.14 -5.64
C VAL A 68 2.30 15.23 -7.05
N VAL A 69 2.38 14.13 -7.79
CA VAL A 69 1.82 13.99 -9.15
C VAL A 69 0.59 13.09 -9.07
N PRO A 70 -0.62 13.64 -9.20
CA PRO A 70 -1.86 12.87 -9.24
C PRO A 70 -2.12 12.36 -10.66
N VAL A 71 -2.37 11.07 -10.83
CA VAL A 71 -2.71 10.49 -12.13
C VAL A 71 -3.90 9.57 -12.01
N THR A 72 -4.96 9.84 -12.77
CA THR A 72 -6.12 8.94 -12.84
C THR A 72 -5.78 7.69 -13.63
N ALA A 73 -6.10 6.53 -13.06
CA ALA A 73 -6.00 5.24 -13.73
C ALA A 73 -6.95 4.23 -13.10
N ASP A 74 -7.55 3.37 -13.93
CA ASP A 74 -8.09 2.10 -13.47
C ASP A 74 -6.97 1.07 -13.49
N GLY A 75 -6.60 0.56 -12.33
CA GLY A 75 -5.52 -0.41 -12.20
C GLY A 75 -5.81 -1.75 -12.90
N GLY A 76 -7.09 -2.09 -13.13
CA GLY A 76 -7.48 -3.28 -13.88
C GLY A 76 -7.31 -3.16 -15.40
N ASP A 77 -6.97 -1.99 -15.91
CA ASP A 77 -6.70 -1.70 -17.31
C ASP A 77 -5.19 -1.45 -17.52
N GLU A 78 -4.53 -2.37 -18.21
CA GLU A 78 -3.08 -2.29 -18.41
C GLU A 78 -2.65 -1.02 -19.16
N GLU A 79 -3.42 -0.56 -20.17
CA GLU A 79 -3.06 0.64 -20.91
C GLU A 79 -3.15 1.90 -20.02
N GLN A 80 -4.14 1.95 -19.13
CA GLN A 80 -4.23 3.05 -18.17
C GLN A 80 -3.13 3.03 -17.13
N VAL A 81 -2.59 1.86 -16.77
CA VAL A 81 -1.47 1.73 -15.81
C VAL A 81 -0.16 2.24 -16.38
N LYS A 82 0.08 2.12 -17.68
CA LYS A 82 1.29 2.66 -18.32
C LYS A 82 1.41 4.17 -18.16
N ASN A 83 0.31 4.89 -18.20
CA ASN A 83 0.28 6.34 -18.15
C ASN A 83 0.84 6.94 -16.84
N PRO A 84 0.41 6.52 -15.62
CA PRO A 84 0.99 7.01 -14.37
C PRO A 84 2.48 6.79 -14.26
N ILE A 85 2.96 5.63 -14.71
CA ILE A 85 4.38 5.30 -14.67
C ILE A 85 5.15 6.18 -15.64
N ALA A 86 4.70 6.30 -16.89
CA ALA A 86 5.32 7.15 -17.90
C ALA A 86 5.29 8.64 -17.51
N THR A 87 4.15 9.12 -17.00
CA THR A 87 3.99 10.51 -16.55
C THR A 87 4.88 10.79 -15.35
N GLY A 88 4.85 9.91 -14.36
CA GLY A 88 5.68 10.04 -13.17
C GLY A 88 7.16 10.04 -13.51
N VAL A 89 7.64 9.08 -14.30
CA VAL A 89 9.05 9.01 -14.70
C VAL A 89 9.44 10.21 -15.57
N LYS A 90 8.59 10.68 -16.47
CA LYS A 90 8.87 11.88 -17.30
C LYS A 90 9.03 13.13 -16.43
N GLU A 91 8.21 13.28 -15.40
CA GLU A 91 8.29 14.45 -14.52
C GLU A 91 9.36 14.35 -13.44
N LEU A 92 9.72 13.14 -13.03
CA LEU A 92 10.50 12.86 -11.83
C LEU A 92 11.82 12.14 -12.11
N VAL A 93 12.02 11.67 -13.35
CA VAL A 93 13.27 11.05 -13.88
C VAL A 93 13.65 9.70 -13.25
N ARG A 94 13.02 9.28 -12.15
CA ARG A 94 13.36 8.03 -11.44
C ARG A 94 12.15 7.46 -10.69
N LEU A 95 12.23 6.19 -10.30
CA LEU A 95 11.28 5.54 -9.39
C LEU A 95 12.07 4.69 -8.38
N ASP A 96 11.89 4.95 -7.10
CA ASP A 96 12.63 4.27 -6.02
C ASP A 96 11.79 3.23 -5.29
N ALA A 97 10.46 3.43 -5.25
CA ALA A 97 9.57 2.44 -4.66
C ALA A 97 8.18 2.45 -5.31
N GLY A 98 7.52 1.29 -5.29
CA GLY A 98 6.13 1.10 -5.66
C GLY A 98 5.32 0.53 -4.49
N VAL A 99 4.15 1.12 -4.20
CA VAL A 99 3.22 0.60 -3.20
C VAL A 99 1.89 0.28 -3.87
N ASN A 100 1.56 -1.01 -3.96
CA ASN A 100 0.33 -1.51 -4.57
C ASN A 100 -0.72 -1.77 -3.49
N ASN A 101 -1.52 -0.74 -3.20
CA ASN A 101 -2.53 -0.76 -2.15
C ASN A 101 -3.98 -0.83 -2.70
N ALA A 102 -4.25 -0.23 -3.87
CA ALA A 102 -5.60 -0.12 -4.40
C ALA A 102 -6.26 -1.48 -4.65
N GLN A 103 -7.51 -1.62 -4.21
CA GLN A 103 -8.38 -2.74 -4.55
C GLN A 103 -9.84 -2.39 -4.31
N ASN A 104 -10.73 -3.08 -5.04
CA ASN A 104 -12.16 -3.10 -4.83
C ASN A 104 -12.65 -4.55 -4.83
N SER A 105 -13.70 -4.87 -4.07
CA SER A 105 -14.25 -6.23 -3.98
C SER A 105 -15.70 -6.20 -3.52
N ALA A 106 -16.43 -7.29 -3.78
CA ALA A 106 -17.67 -7.61 -3.10
C ALA A 106 -17.34 -8.27 -1.77
N SER A 107 -17.79 -7.67 -0.67
CA SER A 107 -17.58 -8.18 0.69
C SER A 107 -18.91 -8.57 1.33
N GLY A 108 -18.91 -9.60 2.19
CA GLY A 108 -20.09 -10.09 2.87
C GLY A 108 -20.95 -11.05 2.02
N VAL A 109 -20.43 -11.52 0.89
CA VAL A 109 -21.09 -12.48 -0.01
C VAL A 109 -20.50 -13.88 0.22
N ASN A 110 -21.33 -14.89 0.44
CA ASN A 110 -20.86 -16.28 0.57
C ASN A 110 -20.33 -16.80 -0.76
N LEU A 111 -19.41 -17.78 -0.71
CA LEU A 111 -18.79 -18.32 -1.91
C LEU A 111 -19.81 -18.82 -2.95
N ILE A 112 -20.86 -19.48 -2.51
CA ILE A 112 -21.91 -20.02 -3.39
C ILE A 112 -22.76 -18.93 -4.08
N ASP A 113 -22.84 -17.75 -3.47
CA ASP A 113 -23.64 -16.63 -3.95
C ASP A 113 -22.81 -15.61 -4.77
N HIS A 114 -21.50 -15.82 -4.89
CA HIS A 114 -20.65 -14.95 -5.68
C HIS A 114 -20.97 -15.07 -7.17
N THR A 115 -21.20 -13.93 -7.82
CA THR A 115 -21.28 -13.87 -9.26
C THR A 115 -19.87 -13.85 -9.88
N LYS A 116 -19.80 -14.15 -11.19
CA LYS A 116 -18.54 -13.98 -11.95
C LYS A 116 -18.05 -12.52 -11.89
N GLU A 117 -18.97 -11.58 -11.98
CA GLU A 117 -18.71 -10.13 -11.92
C GLU A 117 -18.11 -9.70 -10.58
N ASP A 118 -18.62 -10.24 -9.47
CA ASP A 118 -18.05 -9.99 -8.14
C ASP A 118 -16.62 -10.54 -8.01
N PHE A 119 -16.41 -11.73 -8.60
CA PHE A 119 -15.09 -12.35 -8.61
C PHE A 119 -14.11 -11.56 -9.47
N ASP A 120 -14.49 -11.23 -10.70
CA ASP A 120 -13.70 -10.44 -11.64
C ASP A 120 -13.34 -9.07 -11.05
N LYS A 121 -14.28 -8.40 -10.38
CA LYS A 121 -14.04 -7.12 -9.72
C LYS A 121 -12.85 -7.17 -8.76
N ALA A 122 -12.75 -8.20 -7.94
CA ALA A 122 -11.63 -8.37 -7.01
C ALA A 122 -10.32 -8.73 -7.73
N ILE A 123 -10.40 -9.62 -8.73
CA ILE A 123 -9.23 -10.07 -9.50
C ILE A 123 -8.65 -8.92 -10.33
N TYR A 124 -9.47 -8.21 -11.10
CA TYR A 124 -8.97 -7.13 -11.96
C TYR A 124 -8.48 -5.93 -11.15
N SER A 125 -9.25 -5.46 -10.15
CA SER A 125 -8.85 -4.29 -9.37
C SER A 125 -7.71 -4.56 -8.38
N GLY A 126 -7.47 -5.81 -8.00
CA GLY A 126 -6.45 -6.21 -7.04
C GLY A 126 -5.27 -6.92 -7.67
N LEU A 127 -5.48 -8.16 -8.14
CA LEU A 127 -4.40 -9.02 -8.64
C LEU A 127 -3.80 -8.50 -9.95
N TYR A 128 -4.64 -8.27 -10.97
CA TYR A 128 -4.15 -7.73 -12.24
C TYR A 128 -3.59 -6.32 -12.08
N ALA A 129 -4.24 -5.45 -11.30
CA ALA A 129 -3.71 -4.12 -11.03
C ALA A 129 -2.30 -4.19 -10.45
N THR A 130 -2.08 -5.01 -9.41
CA THR A 130 -0.76 -5.21 -8.82
C THR A 130 0.24 -5.74 -9.84
N PHE A 131 -0.17 -6.72 -10.66
CA PHE A 131 0.67 -7.28 -11.72
C PHE A 131 1.11 -6.22 -12.74
N PHE A 132 0.17 -5.41 -13.25
CA PHE A 132 0.47 -4.39 -14.25
C PHE A 132 1.39 -3.31 -13.71
N TYR A 133 1.12 -2.80 -12.49
CA TYR A 133 2.00 -1.81 -11.87
C TYR A 133 3.40 -2.38 -11.62
N MET A 134 3.55 -3.59 -11.14
CA MET A 134 4.85 -4.25 -10.95
C MET A 134 5.58 -4.41 -12.27
N LYS A 135 4.92 -4.96 -13.30
CA LYS A 135 5.49 -5.19 -14.63
C LYS A 135 6.05 -3.91 -15.25
N HIS A 136 5.26 -2.84 -15.25
CA HIS A 136 5.64 -1.59 -15.90
C HIS A 136 6.57 -0.71 -15.04
N ALA A 137 6.58 -0.88 -13.72
CA ALA A 137 7.51 -0.19 -12.81
C ALA A 137 8.91 -0.84 -12.78
N PHE A 138 9.01 -2.15 -13.05
CA PHE A 138 10.25 -2.91 -12.90
C PHE A 138 11.48 -2.30 -13.61
N PRO A 139 11.40 -1.86 -14.90
CA PRO A 139 12.56 -1.28 -15.56
C PRO A 139 13.18 -0.10 -14.79
N TYR A 140 12.36 0.75 -14.21
CA TYR A 140 12.77 1.93 -13.45
C TYR A 140 13.25 1.57 -12.04
N LEU A 141 12.60 0.61 -11.40
CA LEU A 141 13.03 0.09 -10.09
C LEU A 141 14.37 -0.63 -10.18
N LYS A 142 14.66 -1.30 -11.29
CA LYS A 142 15.96 -1.93 -11.53
C LYS A 142 17.10 -0.91 -11.57
N GLU A 143 16.91 0.23 -12.22
CA GLU A 143 17.90 1.31 -12.28
C GLU A 143 18.24 1.90 -10.91
N THR A 144 17.27 1.96 -10.01
CA THR A 144 17.43 2.52 -8.66
C THR A 144 17.74 1.49 -7.59
N LYS A 145 17.70 0.19 -7.93
CA LYS A 145 17.69 -0.94 -6.98
C LYS A 145 16.59 -0.76 -5.95
N GLY A 146 15.42 -0.39 -6.45
CA GLY A 146 14.27 0.03 -5.65
C GLY A 146 13.54 -1.10 -4.97
N SER A 147 12.32 -0.82 -4.52
CA SER A 147 11.52 -1.80 -3.81
C SER A 147 10.04 -1.73 -4.13
N VAL A 148 9.33 -2.85 -3.90
CA VAL A 148 7.89 -2.95 -4.01
C VAL A 148 7.31 -3.41 -2.67
N VAL A 149 6.23 -2.74 -2.24
CA VAL A 149 5.40 -3.16 -1.11
C VAL A 149 3.99 -3.43 -1.60
N ASN A 150 3.59 -4.69 -1.60
CA ASN A 150 2.26 -5.12 -2.03
C ASN A 150 1.33 -5.31 -0.83
N PHE A 151 0.07 -4.94 -1.00
CA PHE A 151 -0.96 -5.09 0.03
C PHE A 151 -1.76 -6.39 -0.19
N ALA A 152 -1.53 -7.37 0.68
CA ALA A 152 -2.38 -8.52 0.84
C ALA A 152 -3.36 -8.33 2.02
N SER A 153 -3.87 -9.39 2.61
CA SER A 153 -4.84 -9.31 3.71
C SER A 153 -4.82 -10.57 4.58
N GLY A 154 -5.07 -10.38 5.87
CA GLY A 154 -5.39 -11.49 6.76
C GLY A 154 -6.63 -12.27 6.34
N ALA A 155 -7.55 -11.68 5.58
CA ALA A 155 -8.71 -12.38 5.06
C ALA A 155 -8.34 -13.59 4.17
N GLY A 156 -7.27 -13.48 3.37
CA GLY A 156 -6.73 -14.60 2.61
C GLY A 156 -6.00 -15.60 3.49
N LEU A 157 -5.18 -15.11 4.43
CA LEU A 157 -4.39 -15.96 5.32
C LEU A 157 -5.23 -16.85 6.23
N PHE A 158 -6.39 -16.36 6.69
CA PHE A 158 -7.19 -17.01 7.74
C PHE A 158 -8.59 -17.43 7.27
N GLY A 159 -8.93 -17.24 5.99
CA GLY A 159 -10.21 -17.66 5.43
C GLY A 159 -11.40 -16.90 6.00
N LYS A 160 -11.40 -15.57 5.95
CA LYS A 160 -12.49 -14.75 6.48
C LYS A 160 -13.79 -14.97 5.69
N LEU A 161 -14.89 -15.28 6.41
CA LEU A 161 -16.20 -15.49 5.82
C LEU A 161 -16.65 -14.31 4.95
N GLY A 162 -17.31 -14.61 3.84
CA GLY A 162 -17.84 -13.61 2.91
C GLY A 162 -16.79 -12.83 2.13
N GLN A 163 -15.55 -13.33 2.02
CA GLN A 163 -14.41 -12.65 1.40
C GLN A 163 -13.72 -13.50 0.30
N SER A 164 -14.42 -14.45 -0.31
CA SER A 164 -13.80 -15.44 -1.20
C SER A 164 -13.06 -14.83 -2.39
N SER A 165 -13.67 -13.93 -3.16
CA SER A 165 -13.03 -13.27 -4.30
C SER A 165 -11.87 -12.35 -3.86
N TYR A 166 -12.07 -11.65 -2.75
CA TYR A 166 -11.03 -10.80 -2.15
C TYR A 166 -9.83 -11.61 -1.66
N ALA A 167 -10.10 -12.70 -0.93
CA ALA A 167 -9.07 -13.61 -0.44
C ALA A 167 -8.27 -14.24 -1.59
N ALA A 168 -8.95 -14.69 -2.67
CA ALA A 168 -8.30 -15.22 -3.86
C ALA A 168 -7.34 -14.20 -4.50
N ALA A 169 -7.79 -12.95 -4.69
CA ALA A 169 -6.94 -11.89 -5.21
C ALA A 169 -5.72 -11.61 -4.30
N LYS A 170 -5.94 -11.54 -2.98
CA LYS A 170 -4.88 -11.24 -2.00
C LYS A 170 -3.86 -12.37 -1.86
N GLU A 171 -4.26 -13.64 -1.94
CA GLU A 171 -3.34 -14.77 -1.97
C GLU A 171 -2.60 -14.86 -3.31
N GLY A 172 -3.25 -14.54 -4.43
CA GLY A 172 -2.59 -14.37 -5.73
C GLY A 172 -1.47 -13.33 -5.69
N ILE A 173 -1.72 -12.16 -5.08
CA ILE A 173 -0.71 -11.10 -4.87
C ILE A 173 0.48 -11.63 -4.06
N ARG A 174 0.23 -12.38 -2.98
CA ARG A 174 1.30 -12.97 -2.15
C ARG A 174 2.15 -13.96 -2.95
N GLY A 175 1.50 -14.85 -3.71
CA GLY A 175 2.18 -15.83 -4.57
C GLY A 175 3.08 -15.13 -5.59
N MET A 176 2.52 -14.18 -6.34
CA MET A 176 3.24 -13.39 -7.34
C MET A 176 4.41 -12.60 -6.73
N SER A 177 4.22 -12.03 -5.55
CA SER A 177 5.26 -11.24 -4.86
C SER A 177 6.48 -12.08 -4.51
N ARG A 178 6.31 -13.33 -4.08
CA ARG A 178 7.42 -14.26 -3.80
C ARG A 178 8.20 -14.62 -5.07
N VAL A 179 7.50 -14.84 -6.17
CA VAL A 179 8.15 -15.10 -7.48
C VAL A 179 8.96 -13.87 -7.89
N ALA A 180 8.36 -12.69 -7.87
CA ALA A 180 9.05 -11.44 -8.21
C ALA A 180 10.25 -11.15 -7.30
N ALA A 181 10.16 -11.43 -6.00
CA ALA A 181 11.30 -11.28 -5.08
C ALA A 181 12.50 -12.16 -5.49
N SER A 182 12.23 -13.39 -5.96
CA SER A 182 13.27 -14.31 -6.44
C SER A 182 13.85 -13.88 -7.79
N GLU A 183 13.00 -13.46 -8.72
CA GLU A 183 13.42 -13.07 -10.08
C GLU A 183 14.18 -11.74 -10.11
N TRP A 184 13.76 -10.77 -9.28
CA TRP A 184 14.28 -9.39 -9.27
C TRP A 184 15.42 -9.17 -8.27
N GLY A 185 15.61 -10.12 -7.35
CA GLY A 185 16.69 -10.08 -6.37
C GLY A 185 18.08 -9.89 -6.99
N PRO A 186 18.46 -10.60 -8.08
CA PRO A 186 19.73 -10.38 -8.78
C PRO A 186 19.93 -8.95 -9.30
N ASP A 187 18.85 -8.24 -9.61
CA ASP A 187 18.86 -6.84 -10.03
C ASP A 187 18.83 -5.85 -8.84
N GLY A 188 18.83 -6.36 -7.61
CA GLY A 188 18.79 -5.56 -6.38
C GLY A 188 17.40 -5.02 -6.03
N VAL A 189 16.33 -5.43 -6.72
CA VAL A 189 14.96 -4.99 -6.44
C VAL A 189 14.32 -5.91 -5.41
N ARG A 190 13.80 -5.33 -4.33
CA ARG A 190 13.15 -6.06 -3.23
C ARG A 190 11.64 -6.01 -3.35
N VAL A 191 10.95 -7.11 -3.05
CA VAL A 191 9.48 -7.19 -3.09
C VAL A 191 8.97 -7.81 -1.80
N ASN A 192 8.16 -7.07 -1.05
CA ASN A 192 7.57 -7.53 0.21
C ASN A 192 6.06 -7.30 0.23
N VAL A 193 5.39 -7.96 1.14
CA VAL A 193 3.93 -7.92 1.29
C VAL A 193 3.56 -7.51 2.70
N VAL A 194 2.56 -6.64 2.85
CA VAL A 194 1.94 -6.32 4.13
C VAL A 194 0.48 -6.75 4.16
N CYS A 195 0.02 -7.24 5.31
CA CYS A 195 -1.37 -7.62 5.57
C CYS A 195 -1.92 -6.74 6.71
N PRO A 196 -2.44 -5.53 6.43
CA PRO A 196 -2.87 -4.61 7.45
C PRO A 196 -4.27 -4.92 8.00
N LEU A 197 -4.50 -4.53 9.27
CA LEU A 197 -5.81 -4.37 9.89
C LEU A 197 -5.90 -2.93 10.40
N ALA A 198 -6.31 -2.02 9.54
CA ALA A 198 -6.26 -0.58 9.81
C ALA A 198 -7.63 0.08 9.72
N MET A 199 -7.76 1.20 10.39
CA MET A 199 -8.93 2.06 10.29
C MET A 199 -9.09 2.57 8.84
N SER A 200 -10.29 2.42 8.29
CA SER A 200 -10.67 2.95 6.98
C SER A 200 -11.92 3.79 7.13
N GLU A 201 -12.27 4.57 6.11
CA GLU A 201 -13.51 5.36 6.10
C GLU A 201 -14.76 4.46 6.28
N VAL A 202 -14.78 3.29 5.63
CA VAL A 202 -15.86 2.29 5.76
C VAL A 202 -15.92 1.76 7.19
N LEU A 203 -14.77 1.49 7.81
CA LEU A 203 -14.71 0.99 9.18
C LEU A 203 -15.10 2.08 10.20
N ALA A 204 -14.81 3.34 9.92
CA ALA A 204 -15.27 4.47 10.74
C ALA A 204 -16.79 4.61 10.69
N GLN A 205 -17.41 4.52 9.51
CA GLN A 205 -18.86 4.51 9.36
C GLN A 205 -19.51 3.30 10.08
N TRP A 206 -18.89 2.13 9.98
CA TRP A 206 -19.34 0.93 10.68
C TRP A 206 -19.28 1.09 12.21
N LYS A 207 -18.21 1.72 12.72
CA LYS A 207 -18.09 2.07 14.15
C LYS A 207 -19.25 2.94 14.64
N GLU A 208 -19.62 3.95 13.86
CA GLU A 208 -20.74 4.84 14.19
C GLU A 208 -22.09 4.10 14.15
N ALA A 209 -22.28 3.21 13.16
CA ALA A 209 -23.52 2.46 13.00
C ALA A 209 -23.68 1.32 14.03
N TYR A 210 -22.57 0.71 14.49
CA TYR A 210 -22.56 -0.47 15.34
C TYR A 210 -21.52 -0.38 16.47
N PRO A 211 -21.64 0.57 17.41
CA PRO A 211 -20.62 0.84 18.43
C PRO A 211 -20.31 -0.37 19.33
N ASP A 212 -21.34 -1.11 19.77
CA ASP A 212 -21.15 -2.29 20.63
C ASP A 212 -20.39 -3.43 19.92
N LEU A 213 -20.65 -3.60 18.62
CA LEU A 213 -19.96 -4.60 17.82
C LEU A 213 -18.51 -4.17 17.54
N TYR A 214 -18.29 -2.87 17.35
CA TYR A 214 -16.97 -2.29 17.23
C TYR A 214 -16.14 -2.54 18.49
N GLU A 215 -16.68 -2.27 19.69
CA GLU A 215 -16.00 -2.50 20.96
C GLU A 215 -15.63 -3.99 21.16
N LYS A 216 -16.55 -4.91 20.85
CA LYS A 216 -16.28 -6.36 20.88
C LYS A 216 -15.15 -6.74 19.91
N THR A 217 -15.13 -6.13 18.72
CA THR A 217 -14.10 -6.40 17.74
C THR A 217 -12.74 -5.89 18.19
N ILE A 218 -12.67 -4.70 18.79
CA ILE A 218 -11.44 -4.15 19.35
C ILE A 218 -10.87 -5.04 20.46
N GLN A 219 -11.73 -5.56 21.34
CA GLN A 219 -11.31 -6.48 22.42
C GLN A 219 -10.67 -7.76 21.88
N SER A 220 -10.96 -8.16 20.64
CA SER A 220 -10.30 -9.30 19.99
C SER A 220 -8.91 -8.98 19.42
N ILE A 221 -8.53 -7.70 19.37
CA ILE A 221 -7.21 -7.24 18.91
C ILE A 221 -6.30 -7.09 20.13
N PRO A 222 -5.22 -7.86 20.26
CA PRO A 222 -4.32 -7.78 21.43
C PRO A 222 -3.81 -6.37 21.74
N LEU A 223 -3.50 -5.53 20.72
CA LEU A 223 -3.12 -4.13 20.94
C LEU A 223 -4.30 -3.19 21.21
N GLY A 224 -5.54 -3.68 21.21
CA GLY A 224 -6.73 -2.94 21.62
C GLY A 224 -7.22 -1.84 20.68
N HIS A 225 -6.71 -1.79 19.45
CA HIS A 225 -7.15 -0.80 18.45
C HIS A 225 -6.90 -1.25 17.01
N PHE A 226 -7.63 -0.68 16.04
CA PHE A 226 -7.26 -0.75 14.63
C PHE A 226 -6.08 0.16 14.35
N ALA A 227 -5.16 -0.27 13.50
CA ALA A 227 -3.97 0.48 13.14
C ALA A 227 -4.32 1.85 12.53
N ASP A 228 -3.55 2.87 12.88
CA ASP A 228 -3.54 4.15 12.16
C ASP A 228 -2.85 3.98 10.80
N PRO A 229 -3.49 4.39 9.69
CA PRO A 229 -2.93 4.19 8.35
C PRO A 229 -1.54 4.81 8.13
N GLN A 230 -1.26 5.95 8.73
CA GLN A 230 0.04 6.62 8.58
C GLN A 230 1.08 6.08 9.57
N LYS A 231 0.71 6.02 10.87
CA LYS A 231 1.68 5.75 11.94
C LYS A 231 2.03 4.27 12.05
N ASP A 232 1.05 3.38 11.84
CA ASP A 232 1.22 1.95 12.09
C ASP A 232 1.44 1.16 10.79
N ILE A 233 0.84 1.60 9.66
CA ILE A 233 0.98 0.94 8.37
C ILE A 233 2.01 1.66 7.49
N GLY A 234 1.86 2.97 7.31
CA GLY A 234 2.71 3.76 6.44
C GLY A 234 4.19 3.71 6.82
N ARG A 235 4.51 3.79 8.11
CA ARG A 235 5.89 3.70 8.60
C ARG A 235 6.54 2.34 8.32
N VAL A 236 5.77 1.25 8.36
CA VAL A 236 6.28 -0.07 7.99
C VAL A 236 6.53 -0.15 6.49
N CYS A 237 5.65 0.43 5.67
CA CYS A 237 5.90 0.53 4.22
C CYS A 237 7.17 1.34 3.92
N VAL A 238 7.38 2.46 4.62
CA VAL A 238 8.61 3.26 4.54
C VAL A 238 9.83 2.44 4.92
N PHE A 239 9.81 1.71 6.05
CA PHE A 239 10.89 0.83 6.46
C PHE A 239 11.20 -0.22 5.38
N LEU A 240 10.19 -0.96 4.91
CA LEU A 240 10.36 -2.00 3.89
C LEU A 240 10.89 -1.45 2.56
N ALA A 241 10.59 -0.21 2.25
CA ALA A 241 11.08 0.45 1.04
C ALA A 241 12.47 1.08 1.20
N SER A 242 12.94 1.28 2.42
CA SER A 242 14.22 1.95 2.73
C SER A 242 15.43 1.00 2.70
N GLU A 243 16.64 1.56 2.78
CA GLU A 243 17.90 0.83 2.92
C GLU A 243 17.99 0.05 4.25
N GLU A 244 17.22 0.45 5.26
CA GLU A 244 17.15 -0.26 6.55
C GLU A 244 16.62 -1.69 6.39
N ALA A 245 15.84 -1.96 5.32
CA ALA A 245 15.33 -3.27 4.96
C ALA A 245 16.11 -3.92 3.80
N SER A 246 17.39 -3.58 3.61
CA SER A 246 18.20 -4.04 2.47
C SER A 246 18.31 -5.57 2.33
N TYR A 247 18.12 -6.31 3.42
CA TYR A 247 18.15 -7.78 3.43
C TYR A 247 16.77 -8.42 3.62
N VAL A 248 15.67 -7.64 3.41
CA VAL A 248 14.29 -8.11 3.55
C VAL A 248 13.63 -8.13 2.18
N THR A 249 13.39 -9.33 1.63
CA THR A 249 12.65 -9.54 0.37
C THR A 249 11.89 -10.87 0.40
N GLY A 250 10.75 -10.93 -0.28
CA GLY A 250 9.89 -12.12 -0.33
C GLY A 250 9.01 -12.32 0.93
N GLU A 251 9.09 -11.42 1.89
CA GLU A 251 8.40 -11.56 3.17
C GLU A 251 6.94 -11.10 3.12
N THR A 252 6.13 -11.72 3.98
CA THR A 252 4.77 -11.28 4.28
C THR A 252 4.67 -10.88 5.75
N ILE A 253 4.43 -9.60 6.00
CA ILE A 253 4.33 -9.03 7.35
C ILE A 253 2.88 -8.73 7.70
N THR A 254 2.37 -9.35 8.76
CA THR A 254 1.03 -9.05 9.29
C THR A 254 1.10 -7.82 10.19
N LEU A 255 0.29 -6.80 9.87
CA LEU A 255 0.15 -5.55 10.63
C LEU A 255 -1.25 -5.51 11.23
N GLN A 256 -1.52 -6.38 12.20
CA GLN A 256 -2.86 -6.68 12.69
C GLN A 256 -2.99 -6.59 14.22
N GLY A 257 -2.06 -5.92 14.86
CA GLY A 257 -2.11 -5.72 16.31
C GLY A 257 -2.14 -7.01 17.14
N GLY A 258 -1.63 -8.12 16.59
CA GLY A 258 -1.65 -9.45 17.23
C GLY A 258 -2.85 -10.33 16.86
N SER A 259 -3.86 -9.83 16.11
CA SER A 259 -5.02 -10.64 15.69
C SER A 259 -4.68 -11.73 14.67
N GLY A 260 -3.56 -11.59 13.97
CA GLY A 260 -3.15 -12.48 12.88
C GLY A 260 -1.90 -13.28 13.23
N LEU A 261 -1.88 -13.92 14.39
CA LEU A 261 -0.78 -14.80 14.77
C LEU A 261 -0.69 -15.99 13.80
N ARG A 262 0.53 -16.28 13.36
CA ARG A 262 0.86 -17.45 12.56
C ARG A 262 1.78 -18.36 13.38
N PRO A 263 1.63 -19.69 13.25
CA PRO A 263 2.56 -20.62 13.90
C PRO A 263 3.97 -20.47 13.36
#